data_f929ad84382cb0d5a52c9b5c24e70646
#
_entry.id   f929ad84382cb0d5a52c9b5c24e70646
#
_cell.length_a   1.000
_cell.length_b   1.000
_cell.length_c   1.000
_cell.angle_alpha   90.00
_cell.angle_beta   90.00
_cell.angle_gamma   90.00
#
_symmetry.space_group_name_H-M   'P 1'
#
loop_
_entity.id
_entity.type
_entity.pdbx_description
1 polymer ?
#
loop_
_entity_poly.entity_id
_entity_poly.type
_entity_poly.pdbx_seq_one_letter_code
_entity_poly.pdbx_strand_id
1 'polypeptide(L)'
;DKDMKTPVTQGHPFLGIPGVQNMTSDEWRATLHGGNVYFGVGMYRTKTLSEVGGWEKKYKVISDYQMYLKLLQRNNIGIVEEPLTHTRLHDKQYSLLLDPKRQEELPWLYHWARKPFYVQQKKVIIATPFYELKGFSPYITSLLQTARLLSMHNIDWRFMELSGDSYVHRARNTMVDMFLRDPDATDLFFIDSDMSWNPEAFLKMCLLPDDVVGAAYPVKNNWNAWTSIPKLSVEGDMASLRGRELGDGTAIIEAQVLAGGFLRIKRRVFEKFREHYSDLWYEE
;
A
#
# COMPACT_ATOMS: atom_id res chain seq x y z
N ASP A 1 -7.19 6.28 -41.04
CA ASP A 1 -7.15 7.09 -42.24
C ASP A 1 -5.69 7.47 -42.54
N LYS A 2 -5.20 7.10 -43.76
CA LYS A 2 -3.80 7.32 -44.16
C LYS A 2 -3.42 8.81 -44.22
N ASP A 3 -4.41 9.67 -44.38
CA ASP A 3 -4.22 11.10 -44.54
C ASP A 3 -4.54 11.90 -43.28
N MET A 4 -4.83 11.25 -42.17
CA MET A 4 -5.25 11.87 -40.89
C MET A 4 -6.46 12.79 -40.99
N LYS A 5 -7.31 12.58 -42.02
CA LYS A 5 -8.47 13.44 -42.30
C LYS A 5 -9.71 13.07 -41.48
N THR A 6 -9.75 11.85 -40.94
CA THR A 6 -10.86 11.39 -40.10
C THR A 6 -10.31 10.89 -38.79
N PRO A 7 -10.51 11.57 -37.67
CA PRO A 7 -10.11 11.07 -36.38
C PRO A 7 -10.93 9.83 -36.04
N VAL A 8 -10.26 8.70 -35.77
CA VAL A 8 -10.88 7.54 -35.18
C VAL A 8 -11.00 7.83 -33.68
N THR A 9 -12.14 8.34 -33.28
CA THR A 9 -12.49 8.48 -31.87
C THR A 9 -12.82 7.10 -31.29
N GLN A 10 -11.80 6.32 -30.95
CA GLN A 10 -12.01 5.29 -29.94
C GLN A 10 -12.06 6.02 -28.60
N GLY A 11 -13.06 5.71 -27.77
CA GLY A 11 -13.17 6.27 -26.44
C GLY A 11 -11.87 6.09 -25.68
N HIS A 12 -11.50 7.05 -24.88
CA HIS A 12 -10.29 7.00 -24.03
C HIS A 12 -10.34 5.73 -23.19
N PRO A 13 -9.33 4.84 -23.21
CA PRO A 13 -9.37 3.55 -22.53
C PRO A 13 -9.61 3.67 -21.02
N PHE A 14 -9.41 4.85 -20.46
CA PHE A 14 -9.63 5.16 -19.03
C PHE A 14 -10.96 5.85 -18.73
N LEU A 15 -11.71 6.35 -19.71
CA LEU A 15 -12.99 7.02 -19.48
C LEU A 15 -14.07 6.11 -18.90
N GLY A 16 -13.87 4.81 -18.94
CA GLY A 16 -14.74 3.81 -18.33
C GLY A 16 -14.36 3.37 -16.90
N ILE A 17 -13.27 3.89 -16.33
CA ILE A 17 -12.82 3.53 -14.99
C ILE A 17 -13.22 4.66 -14.04
N PRO A 18 -14.24 4.48 -13.16
CA PRO A 18 -14.65 5.50 -12.22
C PRO A 18 -13.49 5.91 -11.29
N GLY A 19 -13.29 7.22 -11.10
CA GLY A 19 -12.30 7.73 -10.16
C GLY A 19 -10.84 7.62 -10.61
N VAL A 20 -10.59 7.33 -11.88
CA VAL A 20 -9.25 7.15 -12.45
C VAL A 20 -8.27 8.28 -12.14
N GLN A 21 -8.74 9.51 -12.02
CA GLN A 21 -7.93 10.71 -11.71
C GLN A 21 -7.36 10.66 -10.28
N ASN A 22 -8.01 9.92 -9.40
CA ASN A 22 -7.66 9.82 -7.97
C ASN A 22 -7.05 8.46 -7.60
N MET A 23 -6.78 7.61 -8.58
CA MET A 23 -6.19 6.29 -8.32
C MET A 23 -4.81 6.42 -7.69
N THR A 24 -4.60 5.65 -6.65
CA THR A 24 -3.29 5.47 -6.03
C THR A 24 -2.36 4.67 -6.95
N SER A 25 -1.05 4.69 -6.67
CA SER A 25 -0.09 3.86 -7.40
C SER A 25 -0.42 2.36 -7.33
N ASP A 26 -1.01 1.89 -6.25
CA ASP A 26 -1.37 0.48 -6.08
C ASP A 26 -2.62 0.12 -6.89
N GLU A 27 -3.61 0.99 -6.96
CA GLU A 27 -4.79 0.83 -7.82
C GLU A 27 -4.40 0.85 -9.31
N TRP A 28 -3.49 1.74 -9.69
CA TRP A 28 -2.91 1.76 -11.03
C TRP A 28 -2.17 0.47 -11.36
N ARG A 29 -1.38 -0.04 -10.44
CA ARG A 29 -0.69 -1.33 -10.62
C ARG A 29 -1.69 -2.46 -10.81
N ALA A 30 -2.72 -2.55 -9.97
CA ALA A 30 -3.75 -3.56 -10.09
C ALA A 30 -4.46 -3.49 -11.46
N THR A 31 -4.76 -2.29 -11.93
CA THR A 31 -5.39 -2.06 -13.24
C THR A 31 -4.47 -2.49 -14.39
N LEU A 32 -3.18 -2.16 -14.31
CA LEU A 32 -2.18 -2.60 -15.28
C LEU A 32 -2.01 -4.13 -15.29
N HIS A 33 -2.10 -4.78 -14.14
CA HIS A 33 -2.09 -6.24 -14.03
C HIS A 33 -3.29 -6.92 -14.68
N GLY A 34 -4.44 -6.25 -14.70
CA GLY A 34 -5.64 -6.71 -15.42
C GLY A 34 -5.50 -6.76 -16.93
N GLY A 35 -4.40 -6.29 -17.49
CA GLY A 35 -3.95 -6.61 -18.83
C GLY A 35 -4.46 -5.74 -19.99
N ASN A 36 -5.21 -4.65 -19.72
CA ASN A 36 -5.87 -3.90 -20.81
C ASN A 36 -5.68 -2.39 -20.79
N VAL A 37 -4.64 -1.89 -20.14
CA VAL A 37 -4.39 -0.46 -20.11
C VAL A 37 -3.28 -0.11 -21.08
N TYR A 38 -3.63 0.60 -22.14
CA TYR A 38 -2.69 1.08 -23.14
C TYR A 38 -2.32 2.55 -22.86
N PHE A 39 -1.07 2.79 -22.52
CA PHE A 39 -0.52 4.13 -22.40
C PHE A 39 0.17 4.51 -23.70
N GLY A 40 -0.54 5.22 -24.58
CA GLY A 40 0.02 5.58 -25.89
C GLY A 40 1.12 6.64 -25.83
N VAL A 41 0.94 7.66 -25.01
CA VAL A 41 1.87 8.80 -24.88
C VAL A 41 1.90 9.26 -23.43
N GLY A 42 3.09 9.43 -22.88
CA GLY A 42 3.30 9.90 -21.51
C GLY A 42 4.32 11.03 -21.44
N MET A 43 4.12 11.94 -20.51
CA MET A 43 5.11 12.95 -20.13
C MET A 43 5.76 12.54 -18.80
N TYR A 44 7.06 12.57 -18.73
CA TYR A 44 7.83 12.13 -17.58
C TYR A 44 8.79 13.19 -17.11
N ARG A 45 8.97 13.30 -15.81
CA ARG A 45 10.05 14.11 -15.27
C ARG A 45 11.38 13.38 -15.51
N THR A 46 12.36 14.05 -16.10
CA THR A 46 13.69 13.48 -16.41
C THR A 46 14.35 12.85 -15.18
N LYS A 47 14.24 13.49 -14.02
CA LYS A 47 14.76 12.98 -12.76
C LYS A 47 14.15 11.62 -12.43
N THR A 48 12.84 11.49 -12.52
CA THR A 48 12.11 10.24 -12.25
C THR A 48 12.53 9.12 -13.21
N LEU A 49 12.70 9.42 -14.50
CA LEU A 49 13.20 8.44 -15.47
C LEU A 49 14.61 7.95 -15.13
N SER A 50 15.49 8.85 -14.70
CA SER A 50 16.85 8.48 -14.28
C SER A 50 16.86 7.60 -13.05
N GLU A 51 16.01 7.90 -12.06
CA GLU A 51 15.91 7.15 -10.81
C GLU A 51 15.41 5.72 -11.00
N VAL A 52 14.55 5.47 -12.01
CA VAL A 52 14.05 4.12 -12.34
C VAL A 52 14.93 3.41 -13.37
N GLY A 53 16.01 4.03 -13.84
CA GLY A 53 16.99 3.47 -14.76
C GLY A 53 16.54 3.39 -16.23
N GLY A 54 15.51 4.18 -16.62
CA GLY A 54 15.05 4.28 -18.00
C GLY A 54 14.49 2.98 -18.60
N TRP A 55 14.41 2.95 -19.93
CA TRP A 55 13.93 1.78 -20.69
C TRP A 55 14.98 0.66 -20.76
N GLU A 56 14.54 -0.58 -20.59
CA GLU A 56 15.41 -1.73 -20.72
C GLU A 56 15.45 -2.24 -22.17
N LYS A 57 16.63 -2.26 -22.76
CA LYS A 57 16.85 -2.67 -24.17
C LYS A 57 16.42 -4.12 -24.50
N LYS A 58 16.31 -4.97 -23.47
CA LYS A 58 15.88 -6.36 -23.65
C LYS A 58 14.42 -6.50 -24.07
N TYR A 59 13.56 -5.55 -23.70
CA TYR A 59 12.15 -5.54 -24.09
C TYR A 59 11.97 -4.75 -25.37
N LYS A 60 11.34 -5.36 -26.38
CA LYS A 60 11.13 -4.76 -27.70
C LYS A 60 9.70 -4.25 -27.87
N VAL A 61 8.73 -4.96 -27.29
CA VAL A 61 7.31 -4.71 -27.52
C VAL A 61 6.62 -4.17 -26.26
N ILE A 62 7.04 -4.64 -25.10
CA ILE A 62 6.44 -4.27 -23.80
C ILE A 62 7.26 -3.26 -23.02
N SER A 63 8.24 -2.60 -23.66
CA SER A 63 9.15 -1.65 -23.01
C SER A 63 8.42 -0.50 -22.32
N ASP A 64 7.37 0.03 -22.94
CA ASP A 64 6.56 1.10 -22.38
C ASP A 64 5.79 0.62 -21.15
N TYR A 65 5.20 -0.57 -21.25
CA TYR A 65 4.48 -1.18 -20.15
C TYR A 65 5.38 -1.44 -18.94
N GLN A 66 6.58 -1.97 -19.18
CA GLN A 66 7.60 -2.18 -18.17
C GLN A 66 8.04 -0.86 -17.52
N MET A 67 8.17 0.22 -18.31
CA MET A 67 8.49 1.54 -17.80
C MET A 67 7.40 2.07 -16.87
N TYR A 68 6.12 1.97 -17.25
CA TYR A 68 5.02 2.39 -16.39
C TYR A 68 5.01 1.65 -15.05
N LEU A 69 5.27 0.35 -15.09
CA LEU A 69 5.37 -0.44 -13.87
C LEU A 69 6.52 0.03 -12.98
N LYS A 70 7.68 0.38 -13.54
CA LYS A 70 8.80 0.96 -12.77
C LYS A 70 8.44 2.32 -12.16
N LEU A 71 7.80 3.19 -12.93
CA LEU A 71 7.41 4.52 -12.49
C LEU A 71 6.41 4.46 -11.34
N LEU A 72 5.44 3.53 -11.41
CA LEU A 72 4.44 3.32 -10.37
C LEU A 72 4.99 2.76 -9.06
N GLN A 73 6.21 2.28 -9.03
CA GLN A 73 6.84 1.84 -7.78
C GLN A 73 7.04 2.98 -6.79
N ARG A 74 7.26 4.20 -7.28
CA ARG A 74 7.64 5.36 -6.45
C ARG A 74 6.85 6.62 -6.73
N ASN A 75 5.98 6.60 -7.74
CA ASN A 75 5.32 7.80 -8.24
C ASN A 75 3.85 7.54 -8.54
N ASN A 76 3.07 8.61 -8.55
CA ASN A 76 1.69 8.59 -9.03
C ASN A 76 1.64 8.94 -10.51
N ILE A 77 0.63 8.43 -11.21
CA ILE A 77 0.31 8.81 -12.57
C ILE A 77 -0.84 9.81 -12.54
N GLY A 78 -0.66 10.94 -13.23
CA GLY A 78 -1.74 11.87 -13.54
C GLY A 78 -2.28 11.60 -14.94
N ILE A 79 -3.57 11.76 -15.13
CA ILE A 79 -4.24 11.64 -16.43
C ILE A 79 -4.71 13.01 -16.88
N VAL A 80 -4.46 13.30 -18.16
CA VAL A 80 -5.09 14.42 -18.87
C VAL A 80 -6.23 13.84 -19.69
N GLU A 81 -7.46 14.23 -19.38
CA GLU A 81 -8.67 13.67 -19.98
C GLU A 81 -8.91 14.19 -21.41
N GLU A 82 -8.27 15.30 -21.75
CA GLU A 82 -8.38 15.88 -23.09
C GLU A 82 -7.57 15.07 -24.10
N PRO A 83 -8.08 14.82 -25.31
CA PRO A 83 -7.34 14.16 -26.37
C PRO A 83 -6.23 15.06 -26.92
N LEU A 84 -5.01 14.88 -26.42
CA LEU A 84 -3.84 15.70 -26.79
C LEU A 84 -3.03 15.14 -27.96
N THR A 85 -3.32 13.92 -28.41
CA THR A 85 -2.51 13.23 -29.42
C THR A 85 -3.35 12.50 -30.46
N HIS A 86 -2.84 12.41 -31.68
CA HIS A 86 -3.40 11.64 -32.76
C HIS A 86 -2.48 10.49 -33.12
N THR A 87 -3.01 9.28 -33.19
CA THR A 87 -2.28 8.10 -33.63
C THR A 87 -2.72 7.71 -35.02
N ARG A 88 -1.75 7.63 -35.96
CA ARG A 88 -2.00 7.13 -37.30
C ARG A 88 -2.03 5.61 -37.29
N LEU A 89 -3.15 5.01 -37.71
CA LEU A 89 -3.27 3.58 -37.90
C LEU A 89 -2.89 3.20 -39.33
N HIS A 90 -2.06 2.21 -39.48
CA HIS A 90 -1.66 1.63 -40.76
C HIS A 90 -1.23 0.18 -40.59
N ASP A 91 -1.30 -0.59 -41.68
CA ASP A 91 -1.04 -2.02 -41.78
C ASP A 91 0.43 -2.41 -41.47
N LYS A 92 1.36 -1.48 -41.54
CA LYS A 92 2.79 -1.67 -41.27
C LYS A 92 3.21 -1.10 -39.90
N GLN A 93 2.27 -0.82 -38.99
CA GLN A 93 2.66 -0.30 -37.68
C GLN A 93 3.39 -1.38 -36.86
N TYR A 94 4.40 -0.96 -36.12
CA TYR A 94 5.33 -1.83 -35.42
C TYR A 94 4.64 -2.77 -34.41
N SER A 95 3.63 -2.27 -33.72
CA SER A 95 2.85 -3.06 -32.75
C SER A 95 2.11 -4.26 -33.35
N LEU A 96 1.71 -4.20 -34.62
CA LEU A 96 1.10 -5.33 -35.34
C LEU A 96 2.14 -6.35 -35.82
N LEU A 97 3.30 -5.85 -36.24
CA LEU A 97 4.39 -6.71 -36.76
C LEU A 97 5.06 -7.54 -35.66
N LEU A 98 4.98 -7.10 -34.41
CA LEU A 98 5.65 -7.72 -33.28
C LEU A 98 4.73 -8.54 -32.37
N ASP A 99 3.52 -8.86 -32.82
CA ASP A 99 2.57 -9.64 -32.02
C ASP A 99 3.13 -10.99 -31.53
N PRO A 100 3.86 -11.79 -32.33
CA PRO A 100 4.51 -13.02 -31.84
C PRO A 100 5.49 -12.76 -30.70
N LYS A 101 6.30 -11.70 -30.82
CA LYS A 101 7.28 -11.34 -29.80
C LYS A 101 6.63 -10.79 -28.52
N ARG A 102 5.48 -10.18 -28.65
CA ARG A 102 4.65 -9.77 -27.52
C ARG A 102 4.22 -10.99 -26.69
N GLN A 103 3.84 -12.07 -27.34
CA GLN A 103 3.46 -13.33 -26.67
C GLN A 103 4.65 -13.94 -25.90
N GLU A 104 5.87 -13.78 -26.39
CA GLU A 104 7.08 -14.22 -25.68
C GLU A 104 7.42 -13.32 -24.47
N GLU A 105 7.27 -12.01 -24.60
CA GLU A 105 7.66 -11.03 -23.58
C GLU A 105 6.62 -10.90 -22.46
N LEU A 106 5.32 -11.08 -22.74
CA LEU A 106 4.24 -10.97 -21.76
C LEU A 106 4.39 -11.88 -20.53
N PRO A 107 4.77 -13.16 -20.65
CA PRO A 107 4.96 -14.01 -19.47
C PRO A 107 6.04 -13.47 -18.53
N TRP A 108 7.09 -12.87 -19.06
CA TRP A 108 8.14 -12.21 -18.29
C TRP A 108 7.60 -10.99 -17.55
N LEU A 109 6.75 -10.21 -18.21
CA LEU A 109 6.10 -9.07 -17.60
C LEU A 109 5.17 -9.50 -16.46
N TYR A 110 4.33 -10.52 -16.71
CA TYR A 110 3.45 -11.07 -15.69
C TYR A 110 4.22 -11.68 -14.50
N HIS A 111 5.32 -12.37 -14.77
CA HIS A 111 6.19 -12.89 -13.72
C HIS A 111 6.84 -11.76 -12.93
N TRP A 112 7.34 -10.74 -13.61
CA TRP A 112 7.95 -9.58 -12.98
C TRP A 112 6.91 -8.73 -12.24
N ALA A 113 5.73 -8.57 -12.80
CA ALA A 113 4.63 -7.83 -12.23
C ALA A 113 3.99 -8.55 -11.01
N ARG A 114 4.05 -9.87 -10.96
CA ARG A 114 3.64 -10.69 -9.81
C ARG A 114 4.72 -10.74 -8.71
N LYS A 115 5.97 -10.42 -9.02
CA LYS A 115 6.91 -10.12 -7.94
C LYS A 115 6.32 -8.93 -7.21
N PRO A 116 6.13 -9.01 -5.89
CA PRO A 116 5.67 -7.87 -5.13
C PRO A 116 6.56 -6.72 -5.55
N PHE A 117 5.92 -5.71 -6.14
CA PHE A 117 6.64 -4.52 -6.56
C PHE A 117 7.46 -4.08 -5.37
N TYR A 118 8.64 -3.54 -5.63
CA TYR A 118 9.36 -2.77 -4.66
C TYR A 118 8.44 -1.66 -4.13
N VAL A 119 7.46 -2.02 -3.33
CA VAL A 119 7.07 -1.20 -2.21
C VAL A 119 8.43 -0.85 -1.61
N GLN A 120 8.79 0.40 -1.52
CA GLN A 120 9.87 0.92 -0.69
C GLN A 120 10.05 -0.10 0.41
N GLN A 121 11.16 -0.84 0.38
CA GLN A 121 11.28 -2.17 0.98
C GLN A 121 10.60 -2.12 2.34
N LYS A 122 9.34 -2.56 2.43
CA LYS A 122 8.57 -2.37 3.65
C LYS A 122 9.27 -3.16 4.71
N LYS A 123 9.76 -2.47 5.70
CA LYS A 123 10.28 -3.07 6.90
C LYS A 123 9.32 -2.79 8.05
N VAL A 124 8.61 -3.82 8.40
CA VAL A 124 7.55 -3.78 9.41
C VAL A 124 8.14 -4.20 10.76
N ILE A 125 7.99 -3.36 11.75
CA ILE A 125 8.34 -3.73 13.13
C ILE A 125 7.05 -4.10 13.86
N ILE A 126 6.98 -5.33 14.36
CA ILE A 126 5.90 -5.79 15.23
C ILE A 126 6.36 -5.62 16.66
N ALA A 127 5.80 -4.66 17.38
CA ALA A 127 6.19 -4.26 18.72
C ALA A 127 5.14 -4.71 19.74
N THR A 128 5.58 -5.52 20.72
CA THR A 128 4.70 -6.06 21.75
C THR A 128 5.25 -5.80 23.14
N PRO A 129 4.54 -5.01 23.95
CA PRO A 129 4.87 -4.90 25.37
C PRO A 129 4.37 -6.13 26.14
N PHE A 130 5.27 -6.79 26.86
CA PHE A 130 4.95 -7.92 27.74
C PHE A 130 5.04 -7.49 29.21
N TYR A 131 3.91 -7.45 29.87
CA TYR A 131 3.90 -7.11 31.31
C TYR A 131 4.55 -8.19 32.17
N GLU A 132 4.19 -9.47 31.95
CA GLU A 132 4.56 -10.60 32.83
C GLU A 132 5.52 -11.62 32.19
N LEU A 133 6.35 -11.31 31.24
CA LEU A 133 7.22 -12.29 30.58
C LEU A 133 6.49 -13.54 30.05
N LYS A 134 5.18 -13.45 29.85
CA LYS A 134 4.32 -14.56 29.38
C LYS A 134 3.66 -14.19 28.08
N GLY A 135 3.69 -15.11 27.11
CA GLY A 135 2.98 -15.00 25.85
C GLY A 135 1.72 -15.89 25.83
N PHE A 136 0.66 -15.40 25.21
CA PHE A 136 -0.54 -16.16 24.91
C PHE A 136 -0.30 -17.09 23.72
N SER A 137 -0.66 -18.37 23.83
CA SER A 137 -0.49 -19.33 22.73
C SER A 137 -1.13 -18.87 21.41
N PRO A 138 -2.38 -18.32 21.40
CA PRO A 138 -2.98 -17.77 20.17
C PRO A 138 -2.19 -16.59 19.57
N TYR A 139 -1.58 -15.74 20.42
CA TYR A 139 -0.69 -14.66 19.97
C TYR A 139 0.50 -15.23 19.18
N ILE A 140 1.20 -16.22 19.77
CA ILE A 140 2.37 -16.85 19.15
C ILE A 140 1.99 -17.49 17.80
N THR A 141 0.86 -18.19 17.75
CA THR A 141 0.37 -18.80 16.51
C THR A 141 0.14 -17.74 15.42
N SER A 142 -0.56 -16.64 15.76
CA SER A 142 -0.82 -15.53 14.82
C SER A 142 0.50 -14.88 14.36
N LEU A 143 1.46 -14.67 15.27
CA LEU A 143 2.76 -14.08 14.95
C LEU A 143 3.55 -14.95 13.96
N LEU A 144 3.66 -16.27 14.22
CA LEU A 144 4.40 -17.18 13.35
C LEU A 144 3.77 -17.30 11.96
N GLN A 145 2.43 -17.34 11.88
CA GLN A 145 1.73 -17.37 10.60
C GLN A 145 1.90 -16.05 9.84
N THR A 146 1.84 -14.92 10.54
CA THR A 146 2.10 -13.59 9.96
C THR A 146 3.55 -13.49 9.46
N ALA A 147 4.53 -13.93 10.23
CA ALA A 147 5.93 -13.95 9.84
C ALA A 147 6.14 -14.70 8.52
N ARG A 148 5.53 -15.90 8.41
CA ARG A 148 5.56 -16.70 7.19
C ARG A 148 4.94 -15.94 6.01
N LEU A 149 3.78 -15.33 6.22
CA LEU A 149 3.05 -14.62 5.17
C LEU A 149 3.82 -13.38 4.69
N LEU A 150 4.39 -12.58 5.60
CA LEU A 150 5.23 -11.44 5.26
C LEU A 150 6.45 -11.85 4.42
N SER A 151 7.12 -12.94 4.81
CA SER A 151 8.27 -13.49 4.07
C SER A 151 7.86 -13.95 2.66
N MET A 152 6.70 -14.57 2.50
CA MET A 152 6.17 -14.97 1.19
C MET A 152 5.88 -13.77 0.28
N HIS A 153 5.55 -12.62 0.86
CA HIS A 153 5.30 -11.36 0.16
C HIS A 153 6.54 -10.45 0.05
N ASN A 154 7.74 -10.94 0.42
CA ASN A 154 9.00 -10.19 0.46
C ASN A 154 8.89 -8.86 1.25
N ILE A 155 8.09 -8.85 2.29
CA ILE A 155 8.03 -7.77 3.26
C ILE A 155 9.04 -8.10 4.35
N ASP A 156 10.05 -7.24 4.54
CA ASP A 156 10.98 -7.36 5.64
C ASP A 156 10.25 -7.08 6.96
N TRP A 157 10.59 -7.84 8.00
CA TRP A 157 9.92 -7.69 9.27
C TRP A 157 10.85 -8.01 10.44
N ARG A 158 10.59 -7.40 11.56
CA ARG A 158 11.28 -7.66 12.81
C ARG A 158 10.28 -7.69 13.96
N PHE A 159 10.49 -8.62 14.86
CA PHE A 159 9.80 -8.64 16.15
C PHE A 159 10.60 -7.81 17.17
N MET A 160 9.90 -6.96 17.90
CA MET A 160 10.42 -6.14 18.97
C MET A 160 9.59 -6.38 20.21
N GLU A 161 10.23 -6.80 21.28
CA GLU A 161 9.58 -6.96 22.57
C GLU A 161 10.21 -6.03 23.61
N LEU A 162 9.39 -5.62 24.56
CA LEU A 162 9.83 -4.97 25.77
C LEU A 162 9.07 -5.61 26.94
N SER A 163 9.82 -6.15 27.88
CA SER A 163 9.26 -6.94 28.99
C SER A 163 9.56 -6.26 30.32
N GLY A 164 8.65 -6.44 31.29
CA GLY A 164 8.86 -6.02 32.66
C GLY A 164 8.60 -4.54 32.96
N ASP A 165 8.08 -3.77 31.99
CA ASP A 165 7.65 -2.41 32.25
C ASP A 165 6.19 -2.38 32.73
N SER A 166 5.97 -1.81 33.92
CA SER A 166 4.64 -1.70 34.52
C SER A 166 3.74 -0.67 33.82
N TYR A 167 4.32 0.23 33.03
CA TYR A 167 3.59 1.28 32.34
C TYR A 167 3.61 1.08 30.82
N VAL A 168 2.50 0.64 30.27
CA VAL A 168 2.37 0.35 28.83
C VAL A 168 2.70 1.56 27.95
N HIS A 169 2.39 2.77 28.38
CA HIS A 169 2.71 3.98 27.63
C HIS A 169 4.22 4.24 27.58
N ARG A 170 4.94 3.99 28.67
CA ARG A 170 6.40 4.11 28.71
C ARG A 170 7.04 3.05 27.80
N ALA A 171 6.61 1.79 27.93
CA ALA A 171 7.07 0.72 27.06
C ALA A 171 6.89 1.05 25.57
N ARG A 172 5.72 1.58 25.20
CA ARG A 172 5.45 1.97 23.80
C ARG A 172 6.32 3.15 23.34
N ASN A 173 6.59 4.12 24.21
CA ASN A 173 7.47 5.24 23.87
C ASN A 173 8.91 4.77 23.62
N THR A 174 9.44 3.90 24.48
CA THR A 174 10.75 3.26 24.27
C THR A 174 10.78 2.47 22.94
N MET A 175 9.72 1.74 22.62
CA MET A 175 9.62 1.01 21.36
C MET A 175 9.58 1.95 20.13
N VAL A 176 8.95 3.13 20.24
CA VAL A 176 8.98 4.16 19.18
C VAL A 176 10.40 4.67 18.96
N ASP A 177 11.14 4.96 20.01
CA ASP A 177 12.53 5.38 19.91
C ASP A 177 13.39 4.29 19.23
N MET A 178 13.26 3.05 19.67
CA MET A 178 13.96 1.91 19.06
C MET A 178 13.59 1.75 17.57
N PHE A 179 12.32 1.93 17.22
CA PHE A 179 11.85 1.90 15.84
C PHE A 179 12.49 3.02 14.99
N LEU A 180 12.57 4.23 15.53
CA LEU A 180 13.13 5.38 14.83
C LEU A 180 14.65 5.31 14.63
N ARG A 181 15.35 4.57 15.47
CA ARG A 181 16.79 4.27 15.31
C ARG A 181 17.07 3.33 14.14
N ASP A 182 16.10 2.57 13.65
CA ASP A 182 16.22 1.74 12.46
C ASP A 182 15.78 2.56 11.22
N PRO A 183 16.69 3.12 10.42
CA PRO A 183 16.36 4.05 9.35
C PRO A 183 15.54 3.41 8.22
N ASP A 184 15.61 2.08 8.08
CA ASP A 184 14.90 1.33 7.04
C ASP A 184 13.48 0.94 7.46
N ALA A 185 13.16 1.01 8.75
CA ALA A 185 11.83 0.66 9.26
C ALA A 185 10.77 1.65 8.78
N THR A 186 9.72 1.16 8.15
CA THR A 186 8.68 1.97 7.51
C THR A 186 7.38 2.04 8.28
N ASP A 187 7.02 0.94 8.94
CA ASP A 187 5.74 0.77 9.63
C ASP A 187 5.97 0.12 11.01
N LEU A 188 5.35 0.69 12.03
CA LEU A 188 5.34 0.14 13.39
C LEU A 188 3.93 -0.40 13.68
N PHE A 189 3.86 -1.67 14.06
CA PHE A 189 2.64 -2.29 14.59
C PHE A 189 2.77 -2.46 16.09
N PHE A 190 1.89 -1.84 16.84
CA PHE A 190 1.67 -2.21 18.24
C PHE A 190 0.64 -3.32 18.30
N ILE A 191 0.99 -4.42 18.96
CA ILE A 191 0.09 -5.53 19.21
C ILE A 191 0.24 -5.96 20.68
N ASP A 192 -0.85 -5.94 21.42
CA ASP A 192 -0.83 -6.39 22.83
C ASP A 192 -0.64 -7.91 22.92
N SER A 193 0.06 -8.36 23.94
CA SER A 193 0.50 -9.76 24.09
C SER A 193 -0.64 -10.77 24.28
N ASP A 194 -1.85 -10.31 24.55
CA ASP A 194 -3.07 -11.11 24.72
C ASP A 194 -3.99 -11.11 23.48
N MET A 195 -3.52 -10.54 22.36
CA MET A 195 -4.25 -10.51 21.10
C MET A 195 -4.01 -11.77 20.25
N SER A 196 -4.98 -12.09 19.41
CA SER A 196 -4.81 -13.00 18.27
C SER A 196 -5.47 -12.41 17.03
N TRP A 197 -4.94 -12.72 15.85
CA TRP A 197 -5.39 -12.10 14.61
C TRP A 197 -5.27 -13.04 13.41
N ASN A 198 -6.01 -12.72 12.37
CA ASN A 198 -5.85 -13.35 11.06
C ASN A 198 -4.63 -12.76 10.34
N PRO A 199 -3.64 -13.56 9.94
CA PRO A 199 -2.45 -13.08 9.23
C PRO A 199 -2.75 -12.33 7.94
N GLU A 200 -3.79 -12.71 7.20
CA GLU A 200 -4.19 -12.02 5.98
C GLU A 200 -4.74 -10.61 6.27
N ALA A 201 -5.47 -10.44 7.38
CA ALA A 201 -5.92 -9.12 7.81
C ALA A 201 -4.73 -8.22 8.19
N PHE A 202 -3.71 -8.78 8.85
CA PHE A 202 -2.46 -8.07 9.12
C PHE A 202 -1.78 -7.63 7.81
N LEU A 203 -1.63 -8.54 6.84
CA LEU A 203 -1.04 -8.22 5.54
C LEU A 203 -1.83 -7.12 4.82
N LYS A 204 -3.16 -7.18 4.83
CA LYS A 204 -4.00 -6.10 4.29
C LYS A 204 -3.68 -4.77 4.95
N MET A 205 -3.61 -4.72 6.28
CA MET A 205 -3.24 -3.50 7.00
C MET A 205 -1.86 -2.98 6.59
N CYS A 206 -0.87 -3.86 6.36
CA CYS A 206 0.44 -3.46 5.84
C CYS A 206 0.36 -2.75 4.50
N LEU A 207 -0.55 -3.17 3.62
CA LEU A 207 -0.65 -2.68 2.24
C LEU A 207 -1.52 -1.42 2.11
N LEU A 208 -2.27 -1.03 3.15
CA LEU A 208 -3.10 0.16 3.12
C LEU A 208 -2.27 1.45 3.00
N PRO A 209 -2.71 2.41 2.17
CA PRO A 209 -2.01 3.67 1.98
C PRO A 209 -2.12 4.63 3.17
N ASP A 210 -3.06 4.39 4.08
CA ASP A 210 -3.36 5.24 5.23
C ASP A 210 -2.17 5.32 6.20
N ASP A 211 -2.04 6.41 6.95
CA ASP A 211 -0.91 6.65 7.84
C ASP A 211 -1.03 5.94 9.18
N VAL A 212 -2.24 5.87 9.68
CA VAL A 212 -2.58 5.21 10.93
C VAL A 212 -3.79 4.30 10.68
N VAL A 213 -3.64 3.04 11.00
CA VAL A 213 -4.70 2.02 10.81
C VAL A 213 -4.76 1.16 12.05
N GLY A 214 -5.94 1.06 12.65
CA GLY A 214 -6.21 0.18 13.78
C GLY A 214 -7.21 -0.91 13.43
N ALA A 215 -7.08 -2.06 14.06
CA ALA A 215 -8.13 -3.07 14.02
C ALA A 215 -9.17 -2.77 15.11
N ALA A 216 -10.44 -2.91 14.77
CA ALA A 216 -11.50 -2.90 15.76
C ALA A 216 -11.61 -4.30 16.38
N TYR A 217 -11.64 -4.37 17.70
CA TYR A 217 -11.83 -5.61 18.46
C TYR A 217 -12.73 -5.36 19.69
N PRO A 218 -13.42 -6.37 20.20
CA PRO A 218 -14.33 -6.21 21.33
C PRO A 218 -13.57 -5.87 22.61
N VAL A 219 -14.23 -5.14 23.49
CA VAL A 219 -13.71 -4.88 24.84
C VAL A 219 -13.67 -6.20 25.63
N LYS A 220 -12.60 -6.38 26.42
CA LYS A 220 -12.43 -7.55 27.26
C LYS A 220 -13.65 -7.75 28.18
N ASN A 221 -14.20 -8.92 28.18
CA ASN A 221 -15.42 -9.31 28.91
C ASN A 221 -16.73 -8.61 28.47
N ASN A 222 -16.71 -7.87 27.35
CA ASN A 222 -17.92 -7.26 26.78
C ASN A 222 -17.90 -7.32 25.25
N TRP A 223 -18.41 -8.41 24.68
CA TRP A 223 -18.41 -8.65 23.24
C TRP A 223 -19.32 -7.69 22.44
N ASN A 224 -20.18 -6.94 23.12
CA ASN A 224 -21.07 -5.95 22.50
C ASN A 224 -20.44 -4.54 22.44
N ALA A 225 -19.31 -4.33 23.08
CA ALA A 225 -18.59 -3.06 23.07
C ALA A 225 -17.29 -3.18 22.28
N TRP A 226 -16.99 -2.19 21.46
CA TRP A 226 -15.81 -2.14 20.62
C TRP A 226 -14.80 -1.13 21.13
N THR A 227 -13.52 -1.43 20.95
CA THR A 227 -12.42 -0.59 21.45
C THR A 227 -12.13 0.63 20.55
N SER A 228 -12.57 0.60 19.29
CA SER A 228 -12.43 1.72 18.37
C SER A 228 -13.76 2.44 18.18
N ILE A 229 -13.72 3.77 18.12
CA ILE A 229 -14.90 4.62 17.95
C ILE A 229 -14.91 5.16 16.53
N PRO A 230 -15.92 4.85 15.71
CA PRO A 230 -16.05 5.39 14.38
C PRO A 230 -16.29 6.90 14.41
N LYS A 231 -15.82 7.59 13.39
CA LYS A 231 -16.12 9.01 13.18
C LYS A 231 -17.42 9.13 12.39
N LEU A 232 -18.42 9.69 13.03
CA LEU A 232 -19.72 9.97 12.41
C LEU A 232 -19.72 11.41 11.87
N SER A 233 -20.29 11.62 10.67
CA SER A 233 -20.49 12.98 10.14
C SER A 233 -21.65 13.69 10.85
N VAL A 234 -22.62 12.91 11.35
CA VAL A 234 -23.76 13.35 12.18
C VAL A 234 -23.74 12.50 13.43
N GLU A 235 -23.71 13.14 14.61
CA GLU A 235 -23.68 12.45 15.88
C GLU A 235 -24.88 11.54 16.08
N GLY A 236 -24.64 10.29 16.46
CA GLY A 236 -25.70 9.27 16.67
C GLY A 236 -26.26 8.63 15.41
N ASP A 237 -25.90 9.08 14.20
CA ASP A 237 -26.35 8.51 12.94
C ASP A 237 -25.32 7.57 12.32
N MET A 238 -25.52 6.26 12.48
CA MET A 238 -24.66 5.24 11.89
C MET A 238 -24.65 5.25 10.35
N ALA A 239 -25.68 5.78 9.69
CA ALA A 239 -25.72 5.94 8.24
C ALA A 239 -24.75 7.04 7.76
N SER A 240 -24.26 7.89 8.66
CA SER A 240 -23.27 8.93 8.37
C SER A 240 -21.82 8.45 8.42
N LEU A 241 -21.56 7.14 8.58
CA LEU A 241 -20.22 6.55 8.54
C LEU A 241 -19.53 6.86 7.21
N ARG A 242 -18.29 7.32 7.31
CA ARG A 242 -17.42 7.47 6.16
C ARG A 242 -16.45 6.30 6.09
N GLY A 243 -16.38 5.69 4.93
CA GLY A 243 -15.49 4.56 4.72
C GLY A 243 -15.34 4.24 3.25
N ARG A 244 -14.47 3.28 2.97
CA ARG A 244 -14.29 2.72 1.63
C ARG A 244 -14.27 1.21 1.71
N GLU A 245 -14.92 0.58 0.76
CA GLU A 245 -14.85 -0.87 0.58
C GLU A 245 -13.55 -1.27 -0.11
N LEU A 246 -13.00 -2.42 0.26
CA LEU A 246 -11.77 -2.98 -0.32
C LEU A 246 -12.04 -4.01 -1.41
N GLY A 247 -13.31 -4.23 -1.77
CA GLY A 247 -13.72 -5.14 -2.85
C GLY A 247 -13.75 -6.64 -2.49
N ASP A 248 -13.39 -6.99 -1.27
CA ASP A 248 -13.37 -8.38 -0.75
C ASP A 248 -14.35 -8.60 0.41
N GLY A 249 -15.33 -7.71 0.55
CA GLY A 249 -16.29 -7.70 1.66
C GLY A 249 -15.74 -7.07 2.94
N THR A 250 -14.53 -6.52 2.92
CA THR A 250 -13.98 -5.71 4.02
C THR A 250 -14.09 -4.23 3.71
N ALA A 251 -14.22 -3.42 4.76
CA ALA A 251 -14.27 -1.96 4.63
C ALA A 251 -13.32 -1.30 5.64
N ILE A 252 -12.81 -0.13 5.26
CA ILE A 252 -12.09 0.78 6.14
C ILE A 252 -13.03 1.90 6.51
N ILE A 253 -13.11 2.21 7.78
CA ILE A 253 -13.98 3.25 8.32
C ILE A 253 -13.10 4.32 8.97
N GLU A 254 -13.42 5.60 8.74
CA GLU A 254 -12.78 6.68 9.50
C GLU A 254 -13.11 6.53 10.99
N ALA A 255 -12.09 6.58 11.83
CA ALA A 255 -12.24 6.48 13.28
C ALA A 255 -11.94 7.80 13.96
N GLN A 256 -12.72 8.12 14.98
CA GLN A 256 -12.44 9.20 15.92
C GLN A 256 -11.40 8.77 16.95
N VAL A 257 -11.48 7.48 17.37
CA VAL A 257 -10.56 6.88 18.33
C VAL A 257 -10.15 5.50 17.83
N LEU A 258 -8.85 5.22 17.82
CA LEU A 258 -8.28 3.91 17.57
C LEU A 258 -7.67 3.34 18.85
N ALA A 259 -7.94 2.07 19.11
CA ALA A 259 -7.33 1.36 20.22
C ALA A 259 -5.88 0.97 19.90
N GLY A 260 -5.02 1.09 20.91
CA GLY A 260 -3.58 0.82 20.76
C GLY A 260 -3.19 -0.66 20.78
N GLY A 261 -4.12 -1.57 21.08
CA GLY A 261 -3.82 -3.01 21.20
C GLY A 261 -3.63 -3.73 19.86
N PHE A 262 -4.04 -3.13 18.74
CA PHE A 262 -3.70 -3.58 17.39
C PHE A 262 -3.69 -2.37 16.45
N LEU A 263 -2.54 -1.73 16.29
CA LEU A 263 -2.42 -0.43 15.66
C LEU A 263 -1.15 -0.37 14.79
N ARG A 264 -1.32 -0.01 13.52
CA ARG A 264 -0.22 0.30 12.62
C ARG A 264 -0.05 1.81 12.48
N ILE A 265 1.20 2.28 12.56
CA ILE A 265 1.59 3.68 12.38
C ILE A 265 2.79 3.72 11.42
N LYS A 266 2.71 4.55 10.38
CA LYS A 266 3.84 4.80 9.48
C LYS A 266 4.89 5.70 10.14
N ARG A 267 6.17 5.48 9.81
CA ARG A 267 7.32 6.27 10.29
C ARG A 267 7.06 7.78 10.19
N ARG A 268 6.57 8.24 9.05
CA ARG A 268 6.33 9.67 8.79
C ARG A 268 5.40 10.35 9.79
N VAL A 269 4.54 9.59 10.47
CA VAL A 269 3.65 10.13 11.51
C VAL A 269 4.47 10.53 12.73
N PHE A 270 5.39 9.68 13.17
CA PHE A 270 6.27 9.96 14.29
C PHE A 270 7.22 11.11 13.97
N GLU A 271 7.77 11.16 12.76
CA GLU A 271 8.64 12.24 12.29
C GLU A 271 7.92 13.59 12.32
N LYS A 272 6.70 13.66 11.77
CA LYS A 272 5.85 14.85 11.83
C LYS A 272 5.46 15.23 13.26
N PHE A 273 5.15 14.23 14.09
CA PHE A 273 4.82 14.49 15.49
C PHE A 273 6.00 15.13 16.21
N ARG A 274 7.20 14.62 16.04
CA ARG A 274 8.44 15.18 16.61
C ARG A 274 8.71 16.60 16.13
N GLU A 275 8.47 16.91 14.86
CA GLU A 275 8.63 18.25 14.31
C GLU A 275 7.65 19.27 14.90
N HIS A 276 6.37 18.87 15.08
CA HIS A 276 5.31 19.80 15.51
C HIS A 276 5.16 19.90 17.03
N TYR A 277 5.55 18.87 17.76
CA TYR A 277 5.39 18.74 19.22
C TYR A 277 6.71 18.37 19.89
N SER A 278 7.76 19.10 19.57
CA SER A 278 9.10 18.86 20.10
C SER A 278 9.19 18.94 21.63
N ASP A 279 8.32 19.74 22.25
CA ASP A 279 8.18 19.87 23.67
C ASP A 279 7.52 18.67 24.38
N LEU A 280 6.78 17.87 23.63
CA LEU A 280 6.19 16.62 24.11
C LEU A 280 7.04 15.39 23.80
N TRP A 281 8.11 15.58 23.02
CA TRP A 281 9.04 14.51 22.67
C TRP A 281 10.11 14.39 23.73
N TYR A 282 10.35 13.19 24.20
CA TYR A 282 11.51 12.91 25.07
C TYR A 282 12.36 11.79 24.47
N GLU A 283 13.66 11.90 24.71
CA GLU A 283 14.65 10.87 24.34
C GLU A 283 15.03 10.13 25.64
N GLU A 284 15.04 8.80 25.59
CA GLU A 284 15.57 7.96 26.67
C GLU A 284 17.04 7.60 26.44
#